data_df5418d0642baee291695ef24b4ba787
#
_entry.id   df5418d0642baee291695ef24b4ba787
#
_cell.length_a   1.000
_cell.length_b   1.000
_cell.length_c   1.000
_cell.angle_alpha   90.00
_cell.angle_beta   90.00
_cell.angle_gamma   90.00
#
_symmetry.space_group_name_H-M   'P 1'
#
loop_
_entity.id
_entity.type
_entity.pdbx_description
1 polymer ?
#
loop_
_entity_poly.entity_id
_entity_poly.type
_entity_poly.pdbx_seq_one_letter_code
_entity_poly.pdbx_strand_id
1 'polypeptide(L)'
;MLGIQAAEDGNIWVMTFGFGKTAVSKFNLETKKMIQRQISVKPSAGSSGVAFAANGTDVYYADGTTIYRLKFNADESLKASSGLDAETNLVDISTLDDNAGLLYNGLGIHPITKYVYINSIKAYPLFTQNQIWAFNFDKSAETPVAKYENYTNFPAGFFFAPKK
;
A
#
# COMPACT_ATOMS: atom_id res chain seq x y z
N MET A 1 12.06 -8.74 6.05
CA MET A 1 11.70 -7.68 5.08
C MET A 1 10.37 -8.06 4.47
N LEU A 2 9.41 -7.16 4.41
CA LEU A 2 8.08 -7.39 3.83
C LEU A 2 7.97 -6.88 2.40
N GLY A 3 8.67 -5.80 2.08
CA GLY A 3 8.69 -5.22 0.74
C GLY A 3 9.79 -4.18 0.58
N ILE A 4 10.17 -3.95 -0.66
CA ILE A 4 11.09 -2.89 -1.08
C ILE A 4 10.58 -2.28 -2.37
N GLN A 5 10.64 -0.96 -2.49
CA GLN A 5 10.21 -0.23 -3.67
C GLN A 5 11.06 1.02 -3.86
N ALA A 6 11.39 1.30 -5.11
CA ALA A 6 11.90 2.61 -5.51
C ALA A 6 10.72 3.57 -5.72
N ALA A 7 10.82 4.78 -5.20
CA ALA A 7 9.85 5.83 -5.42
C ALA A 7 10.30 6.80 -6.52
N GLU A 8 9.38 7.63 -7.00
CA GLU A 8 9.63 8.60 -8.08
C GLU A 8 10.68 9.65 -7.72
N ASP A 9 10.84 9.94 -6.44
CA ASP A 9 11.83 10.88 -5.91
C ASP A 9 13.25 10.29 -5.85
N GLY A 10 13.45 9.06 -6.38
CA GLY A 10 14.73 8.38 -6.38
C GLY A 10 15.11 7.75 -5.05
N ASN A 11 14.24 7.81 -4.04
CA ASN A 11 14.47 7.16 -2.76
C ASN A 11 14.03 5.70 -2.76
N ILE A 12 14.59 4.91 -1.86
CA ILE A 12 14.17 3.53 -1.64
C ILE A 12 13.33 3.46 -0.36
N TRP A 13 12.18 2.83 -0.49
CA TRP A 13 11.30 2.54 0.62
C TRP A 13 11.33 1.06 0.97
N VAL A 14 11.39 0.75 2.26
CA VAL A 14 11.48 -0.61 2.77
C VAL A 14 10.48 -0.79 3.90
N MET A 15 9.66 -1.81 3.81
CA MET A 15 8.82 -2.25 4.92
C MET A 15 9.43 -3.48 5.58
N THR A 16 9.53 -3.45 6.90
CA THR A 16 10.11 -4.53 7.70
C THR A 16 9.19 -4.93 8.83
N PHE A 17 9.27 -6.20 9.22
CA PHE A 17 8.67 -6.70 10.45
C PHE A 17 9.72 -7.46 11.25
N GLY A 18 9.77 -7.19 12.54
CA GLY A 18 10.66 -7.89 13.48
C GLY A 18 10.33 -7.54 14.93
N PHE A 19 10.52 -8.50 15.82
CA PHE A 19 10.25 -8.33 17.26
C PHE A 19 8.82 -7.80 17.56
N GLY A 20 7.83 -8.22 16.76
CA GLY A 20 6.43 -7.80 16.92
C GLY A 20 6.12 -6.37 16.47
N LYS A 21 7.04 -5.72 15.75
CA LYS A 21 6.90 -4.35 15.26
C LYS A 21 7.05 -4.29 13.75
N THR A 22 6.21 -3.50 13.11
CA THR A 22 6.32 -3.16 11.69
C THR A 22 6.89 -1.76 11.56
N ALA A 23 7.78 -1.56 10.61
CA ALA A 23 8.35 -0.26 10.33
C ALA A 23 8.48 0.00 8.82
N VAL A 24 8.30 1.27 8.47
CA VAL A 24 8.59 1.81 7.13
C VAL A 24 9.87 2.64 7.23
N SER A 25 10.80 2.36 6.36
CA SER A 25 12.07 3.09 6.24
C SER A 25 12.18 3.73 4.87
N LYS A 26 12.58 4.99 4.83
CA LYS A 26 12.96 5.72 3.62
C LYS A 26 14.46 5.89 3.60
N PHE A 27 15.11 5.42 2.56
CA PHE A 27 16.53 5.58 2.33
C PHE A 27 16.76 6.54 1.18
N ASN A 28 17.39 7.69 1.48
CA ASN A 28 17.78 8.68 0.49
C ASN A 28 19.11 8.27 -0.16
N LEU A 29 19.06 8.00 -1.47
CA LEU A 29 20.23 7.51 -2.22
C LEU A 29 21.32 8.55 -2.39
N GLU A 30 20.98 9.83 -2.40
CA GLU A 30 21.92 10.93 -2.58
C GLU A 30 22.66 11.22 -1.26
N THR A 31 21.91 11.49 -0.20
CA THR A 31 22.48 11.85 1.12
C THR A 31 22.95 10.66 1.94
N LYS A 32 22.61 9.43 1.52
CA LYS A 32 22.85 8.17 2.25
C LYS A 32 22.21 8.13 3.63
N LYS A 33 21.21 8.95 3.89
CA LYS A 33 20.47 8.97 5.14
C LYS A 33 19.27 8.04 5.08
N MET A 34 18.94 7.46 6.22
CA MET A 34 17.75 6.64 6.42
C MET A 34 16.91 7.21 7.55
N ILE A 35 15.62 7.30 7.33
CA ILE A 35 14.63 7.55 8.37
C ILE A 35 13.71 6.34 8.49
N GLN A 36 13.28 6.05 9.70
CA GLN A 36 12.40 4.91 9.98
C GLN A 36 11.24 5.36 10.85
N ARG A 37 10.06 4.83 10.57
CA ARG A 37 8.85 5.05 11.37
C ARG A 37 8.17 3.71 11.66
N GLN A 38 7.80 3.51 12.90
CA GLN A 38 6.97 2.38 13.30
C GLN A 38 5.52 2.65 12.87
N ILE A 39 4.84 1.61 12.42
CA ILE A 39 3.41 1.64 12.06
C ILE A 39 2.61 0.62 12.88
N SER A 40 1.30 0.79 12.96
CA SER A 40 0.42 -0.04 13.78
C SER A 40 0.18 -1.42 13.18
N VAL A 41 0.19 -1.51 11.85
CA VAL A 41 -0.10 -2.73 11.10
C VAL A 41 0.88 -3.85 11.48
N LYS A 42 0.35 -5.01 11.81
CA LYS A 42 1.11 -6.22 12.09
C LYS A 42 0.74 -7.27 11.05
N PRO A 43 1.69 -7.72 10.22
CA PRO A 43 1.40 -8.80 9.29
C PRO A 43 0.89 -10.03 10.03
N SER A 44 -0.25 -10.55 9.63
CA SER A 44 -0.76 -11.80 10.17
C SER A 44 0.11 -12.97 9.71
N ALA A 45 0.30 -13.94 10.59
CA ALA A 45 0.98 -15.20 10.24
C ALA A 45 0.21 -15.87 9.09
N GLY A 46 0.87 -16.12 7.98
CA GLY A 46 0.28 -16.72 6.78
C GLY A 46 -0.25 -15.74 5.73
N SER A 47 -0.20 -14.44 5.98
CA SER A 47 -0.43 -13.46 4.91
C SER A 47 0.76 -13.49 3.94
N SER A 48 0.48 -13.44 2.66
CA SER A 48 1.49 -13.44 1.58
C SER A 48 2.26 -12.12 1.47
N GLY A 49 2.50 -11.46 2.60
CA GLY A 49 3.16 -10.18 2.70
C GLY A 49 2.16 -9.03 2.84
N VAL A 50 2.59 -7.97 3.48
CA VAL A 50 1.82 -6.72 3.52
C VAL A 50 1.93 -6.06 2.15
N ALA A 51 0.80 -5.82 1.49
CA ALA A 51 0.78 -5.03 0.27
C ALA A 51 1.27 -3.61 0.58
N PHE A 52 2.24 -3.13 -0.17
CA PHE A 52 2.96 -1.90 0.12
C PHE A 52 3.32 -1.16 -1.17
N ALA A 53 3.08 0.14 -1.21
CA ALA A 53 3.56 1.03 -2.26
C ALA A 53 3.87 2.43 -1.72
N ALA A 54 4.86 3.10 -2.31
CA ALA A 54 5.29 4.42 -1.90
C ALA A 54 5.50 5.34 -3.11
N ASN A 55 5.19 6.63 -2.91
CA ASN A 55 5.57 7.71 -3.81
C ASN A 55 6.21 8.83 -2.99
N GLY A 56 7.27 9.37 -3.21
CA GLY A 56 7.94 10.46 -2.49
C GLY A 56 7.46 10.85 -1.08
N THR A 57 6.16 11.08 -0.88
CA THR A 57 5.58 11.54 0.39
C THR A 57 4.54 10.58 0.99
N ASP A 58 3.90 9.77 0.19
CA ASP A 58 2.83 8.88 0.65
C ASP A 58 3.29 7.43 0.61
N VAL A 59 3.02 6.72 1.69
CA VAL A 59 3.20 5.27 1.78
C VAL A 59 1.84 4.65 2.05
N TYR A 60 1.43 3.75 1.17
CA TYR A 60 0.22 2.97 1.32
C TYR A 60 0.57 1.53 1.65
N TYR A 61 -0.18 0.93 2.53
CA TYR A 61 -0.03 -0.46 2.93
C TYR A 61 -1.37 -1.03 3.38
N ALA A 62 -1.44 -2.33 3.42
CA ALA A 62 -2.68 -3.02 3.72
C ALA A 62 -2.50 -4.10 4.78
N ASP A 63 -3.56 -4.32 5.58
CA ASP A 63 -3.69 -5.46 6.49
C ASP A 63 -5.11 -6.03 6.36
N GLY A 64 -5.21 -7.31 6.06
CA GLY A 64 -6.48 -7.95 5.75
C GLY A 64 -7.15 -7.30 4.53
N THR A 65 -8.24 -6.59 4.76
CA THR A 65 -9.01 -5.83 3.76
C THR A 65 -8.88 -4.32 3.93
N THR A 66 -8.16 -3.87 4.94
CA THR A 66 -8.02 -2.45 5.29
C THR A 66 -6.77 -1.84 4.69
N ILE A 67 -6.92 -0.66 4.11
CA ILE A 67 -5.85 0.12 3.50
C ILE A 67 -5.52 1.30 4.38
N TYR A 68 -4.24 1.50 4.62
CA TYR A 68 -3.69 2.58 5.43
C TYR A 68 -2.80 3.49 4.60
N ARG A 69 -2.65 4.73 5.05
CA ARG A 69 -1.71 5.70 4.51
C ARG A 69 -0.87 6.31 5.63
N LEU A 70 0.43 6.40 5.37
CA LEU A 70 1.36 7.19 6.17
C LEU A 70 1.89 8.34 5.30
N LYS A 71 1.73 9.58 5.74
CA LYS A 71 2.23 10.77 5.04
C LYS A 71 3.49 11.32 5.70
N PHE A 72 4.51 11.57 4.89
CA PHE A 72 5.70 12.31 5.28
C PHE A 72 5.61 13.76 4.81
N ASN A 73 6.20 14.67 5.56
CA ASN A 73 6.41 16.04 5.13
C ASN A 73 7.62 16.15 4.18
N ALA A 74 7.76 17.29 3.52
CA ALA A 74 8.91 17.54 2.64
C ALA A 74 10.27 17.48 3.36
N ASP A 75 10.30 17.82 4.65
CA ASP A 75 11.46 17.70 5.54
C ASP A 75 11.65 16.29 6.11
N GLU A 76 10.92 15.31 5.57
CA GLU A 76 10.95 13.91 5.97
C GLU A 76 10.40 13.62 7.38
N SER A 77 9.82 14.60 8.05
CA SER A 77 9.05 14.39 9.27
C SER A 77 7.65 13.83 8.95
N LEU A 78 6.99 13.25 9.95
CA LEU A 78 5.58 12.88 9.80
C LEU A 78 4.71 14.14 9.81
N LYS A 79 3.59 14.11 9.09
CA LYS A 79 2.63 15.23 9.10
C LYS A 79 1.99 15.48 10.45
N ALA A 80 1.80 14.43 11.24
CA ALA A 80 1.37 14.55 12.63
C ALA A 80 2.58 14.63 13.57
N SER A 81 2.38 15.21 14.72
CA SER A 81 3.43 15.39 15.73
C SER A 81 3.88 14.10 16.41
N SER A 82 3.10 13.04 16.31
CA SER A 82 3.43 11.71 16.83
C SER A 82 3.47 10.66 15.73
N GLY A 83 4.28 9.62 15.91
CA GLY A 83 4.54 8.62 14.88
C GLY A 83 3.30 7.87 14.40
N LEU A 84 2.40 7.49 15.30
CA LEU A 84 1.18 6.74 14.96
C LEU A 84 0.03 7.65 14.50
N ASP A 85 -0.02 8.89 14.93
CA ASP A 85 -1.08 9.83 14.55
C ASP A 85 -0.99 10.27 13.07
N ALA A 86 0.14 10.03 12.43
CA ALA A 86 0.29 10.27 10.99
C ALA A 86 -0.27 9.12 10.13
N GLU A 87 -0.57 7.99 10.76
CA GLU A 87 -1.17 6.82 10.12
C GLU A 87 -2.68 7.03 10.01
N THR A 88 -3.20 6.89 8.80
CA THR A 88 -4.63 7.04 8.52
C THR A 88 -5.17 5.73 7.98
N ASN A 89 -6.21 5.18 8.63
CA ASN A 89 -7.07 4.18 8.04
C ASN A 89 -7.89 4.85 6.94
N LEU A 90 -7.75 4.40 5.71
CA LEU A 90 -8.43 4.99 4.55
C LEU A 90 -9.75 4.29 4.26
N VAL A 91 -9.72 3.00 4.07
CA VAL A 91 -10.90 2.20 3.72
C VAL A 91 -10.68 0.73 4.04
N ASP A 92 -11.74 0.09 4.51
CA ASP A 92 -11.87 -1.36 4.50
C ASP A 92 -12.69 -1.75 3.27
N ILE A 93 -12.07 -2.38 2.27
CA ILE A 93 -12.75 -2.71 1.01
C ILE A 93 -13.86 -3.76 1.19
N SER A 94 -13.85 -4.54 2.26
CA SER A 94 -14.95 -5.48 2.57
C SER A 94 -16.26 -4.77 2.89
N THR A 95 -16.21 -3.49 3.27
CA THR A 95 -17.42 -2.66 3.45
C THR A 95 -18.01 -2.16 2.14
N LEU A 96 -17.23 -2.19 1.07
CA LEU A 96 -17.66 -1.75 -0.26
C LEU A 96 -18.18 -2.90 -1.12
N ASP A 97 -17.74 -4.13 -0.84
CA ASP A 97 -18.14 -5.32 -1.59
C ASP A 97 -17.90 -6.61 -0.80
N ASP A 98 -18.93 -7.43 -0.66
CA ASP A 98 -18.88 -8.72 0.06
C ASP A 98 -17.92 -9.74 -0.56
N ASN A 99 -17.49 -9.53 -1.83
CA ASN A 99 -16.49 -10.37 -2.49
C ASN A 99 -15.05 -9.90 -2.28
N ALA A 100 -14.83 -8.77 -1.63
CA ALA A 100 -13.51 -8.27 -1.28
C ALA A 100 -13.01 -8.88 0.05
N GLY A 101 -12.79 -10.19 0.06
CA GLY A 101 -12.49 -10.93 1.29
C GLY A 101 -11.04 -10.83 1.76
N LEU A 102 -10.07 -10.58 0.88
CA LEU A 102 -8.65 -10.53 1.21
C LEU A 102 -7.87 -9.68 0.19
N LEU A 103 -7.05 -8.76 0.66
CA LEU A 103 -6.06 -8.10 -0.20
C LEU A 103 -4.91 -9.06 -0.49
N TYR A 104 -4.59 -9.24 -1.78
CA TYR A 104 -3.68 -10.27 -2.22
C TYR A 104 -2.61 -9.75 -3.18
N ASN A 105 -1.36 -9.82 -2.74
CA ASN A 105 -0.13 -9.58 -3.52
C ASN A 105 0.00 -8.25 -4.26
N GLY A 106 -0.92 -7.30 -4.13
CA GLY A 106 -0.81 -6.14 -4.99
C GLY A 106 -1.33 -4.85 -4.39
N LEU A 107 -0.40 -3.93 -4.26
CA LEU A 107 -0.66 -2.52 -4.12
C LEU A 107 0.33 -1.80 -5.01
N GLY A 108 -0.14 -0.85 -5.81
CA GLY A 108 0.72 -0.08 -6.69
C GLY A 108 0.18 1.34 -6.88
N ILE A 109 1.08 2.30 -7.09
CA ILE A 109 0.73 3.70 -7.36
C ILE A 109 1.03 3.99 -8.82
N HIS A 110 0.02 4.43 -9.57
CA HIS A 110 0.21 4.80 -10.97
C HIS A 110 1.07 6.07 -11.05
N PRO A 111 2.17 6.08 -11.82
CA PRO A 111 3.15 7.16 -11.77
C PRO A 111 2.61 8.52 -12.28
N ILE A 112 1.60 8.52 -13.14
CA ILE A 112 1.03 9.75 -13.71
C ILE A 112 -0.21 10.20 -12.93
N THR A 113 -1.21 9.31 -12.78
CA THR A 113 -2.50 9.67 -12.15
C THR A 113 -2.45 9.70 -10.63
N LYS A 114 -1.43 9.09 -10.04
CA LYS A 114 -1.28 8.86 -8.59
C LYS A 114 -2.40 8.01 -7.97
N TYR A 115 -3.19 7.36 -8.81
CA TYR A 115 -4.19 6.42 -8.31
C TYR A 115 -3.52 5.21 -7.68
N VAL A 116 -4.07 4.78 -6.56
CA VAL A 116 -3.64 3.59 -5.86
C VAL A 116 -4.45 2.41 -6.36
N TYR A 117 -3.76 1.43 -6.93
CA TYR A 117 -4.34 0.19 -7.42
C TYR A 117 -4.14 -0.92 -6.39
N ILE A 118 -5.20 -1.69 -6.19
CA ILE A 118 -5.24 -2.75 -5.19
C ILE A 118 -5.90 -3.95 -5.83
N ASN A 119 -5.43 -5.15 -5.54
CA ASN A 119 -6.15 -6.36 -5.89
C ASN A 119 -6.65 -7.08 -4.63
N SER A 120 -7.79 -7.71 -4.76
CA SER A 120 -8.39 -8.56 -3.76
C SER A 120 -8.83 -9.89 -4.36
N ILE A 121 -8.92 -10.91 -3.51
CA ILE A 121 -9.58 -12.18 -3.81
C ILE A 121 -10.68 -12.41 -2.78
N LYS A 122 -11.70 -13.16 -3.15
CA LYS A 122 -12.80 -13.47 -2.23
C LYS A 122 -12.32 -14.25 -1.00
N ALA A 123 -11.49 -15.24 -1.21
CA ALA A 123 -10.86 -16.03 -0.17
C ALA A 123 -9.72 -16.88 -0.78
N TYR A 124 -8.80 -17.35 0.04
CA TYR A 124 -7.82 -18.34 -0.40
C TYR A 124 -8.48 -19.74 -0.51
N PRO A 125 -8.30 -20.50 -1.60
CA PRO A 125 -7.51 -20.24 -2.81
C PRO A 125 -8.35 -19.76 -4.03
N LEU A 126 -9.39 -18.99 -3.83
CA LEU A 126 -10.32 -18.58 -4.90
C LEU A 126 -9.74 -17.44 -5.75
N PHE A 127 -8.60 -17.65 -6.39
CA PHE A 127 -7.87 -16.63 -7.15
C PHE A 127 -8.62 -16.07 -8.35
N THR A 128 -9.49 -16.88 -8.97
CA THR A 128 -10.31 -16.44 -10.11
C THR A 128 -11.47 -15.52 -9.70
N GLN A 129 -11.83 -15.51 -8.41
CA GLN A 129 -12.79 -14.57 -7.85
C GLN A 129 -12.03 -13.37 -7.30
N ASN A 130 -11.55 -12.51 -8.20
CA ASN A 130 -10.69 -11.40 -7.88
C ASN A 130 -11.27 -10.07 -8.33
N GLN A 131 -10.78 -9.00 -7.72
CA GLN A 131 -11.15 -7.63 -8.01
C GLN A 131 -9.90 -6.77 -8.10
N ILE A 132 -9.89 -5.82 -9.02
CA ILE A 132 -8.91 -4.74 -9.10
C ILE A 132 -9.64 -3.44 -8.81
N TRP A 133 -9.17 -2.73 -7.81
CA TRP A 133 -9.70 -1.45 -7.38
C TRP A 133 -8.72 -0.34 -7.73
N ALA A 134 -9.21 0.82 -8.14
CA ALA A 134 -8.42 2.04 -8.29
C ALA A 134 -9.03 3.14 -7.44
N PHE A 135 -8.24 3.75 -6.57
CA PHE A 135 -8.65 4.83 -5.68
C PHE A 135 -7.86 6.10 -5.95
N ASN A 136 -8.53 7.24 -5.82
CA ASN A 136 -7.89 8.53 -5.64
C ASN A 136 -8.11 8.99 -4.19
N PHE A 137 -7.23 8.57 -3.30
CA PHE A 137 -7.36 8.84 -1.87
C PHE A 137 -7.20 10.32 -1.46
N ASP A 138 -6.81 11.18 -2.39
CA ASP A 138 -6.84 12.63 -2.16
C ASP A 138 -8.23 13.23 -2.40
N LYS A 139 -9.11 12.49 -3.11
CA LYS A 139 -10.49 12.91 -3.34
C LYS A 139 -11.50 12.18 -2.47
N SER A 140 -11.40 10.88 -2.38
CA SER A 140 -12.31 10.05 -1.59
C SER A 140 -11.62 8.74 -1.20
N ALA A 141 -11.80 8.33 0.04
CA ALA A 141 -11.39 7.00 0.51
C ALA A 141 -12.48 5.94 0.26
N GLU A 142 -13.74 6.34 0.26
CA GLU A 142 -14.88 5.41 0.22
C GLU A 142 -15.39 5.14 -1.20
N THR A 143 -14.98 5.95 -2.17
CA THR A 143 -15.46 5.82 -3.56
C THR A 143 -14.31 5.49 -4.49
N PRO A 144 -14.22 4.25 -5.01
CA PRO A 144 -13.21 3.90 -6.00
C PRO A 144 -13.46 4.66 -7.31
N VAL A 145 -12.38 5.01 -8.00
CA VAL A 145 -12.43 5.59 -9.34
C VAL A 145 -12.84 4.54 -10.38
N ALA A 146 -12.39 3.30 -10.16
CA ALA A 146 -12.73 2.15 -10.99
C ALA A 146 -12.65 0.85 -10.18
N LYS A 147 -13.44 -0.14 -10.61
CA LYS A 147 -13.44 -1.51 -10.11
C LYS A 147 -13.56 -2.46 -11.30
N TYR A 148 -12.75 -3.49 -11.30
CA TYR A 148 -12.78 -4.57 -12.30
C TYR A 148 -12.91 -5.89 -11.58
N GLU A 149 -13.78 -6.79 -12.08
CA GLU A 149 -14.07 -8.07 -11.46
C GLU A 149 -13.62 -9.23 -12.32
N ASN A 150 -13.05 -10.25 -11.70
CA ASN A 150 -12.63 -11.51 -12.34
C ASN A 150 -11.76 -11.29 -13.59
N TYR A 151 -10.92 -10.26 -13.55
CA TYR A 151 -10.13 -9.79 -14.69
C TYR A 151 -8.88 -10.65 -14.94
N THR A 152 -8.42 -11.36 -13.94
CA THR A 152 -7.22 -12.18 -14.01
C THR A 152 -7.44 -13.55 -13.38
N ASN A 153 -6.68 -14.55 -13.83
CA ASN A 153 -6.71 -15.88 -13.22
C ASN A 153 -5.92 -15.95 -11.91
N PHE A 154 -4.94 -15.05 -11.75
CA PHE A 154 -4.10 -14.97 -10.56
C PHE A 154 -3.54 -13.55 -10.40
N PRO A 155 -3.98 -12.77 -9.40
CA PRO A 155 -3.47 -11.44 -9.18
C PRO A 155 -2.04 -11.52 -8.64
N ALA A 156 -1.06 -10.98 -9.36
CA ALA A 156 0.37 -11.08 -9.01
C ALA A 156 0.99 -9.75 -8.57
N GLY A 157 0.42 -8.61 -8.99
CA GLY A 157 0.94 -7.28 -8.70
C GLY A 157 0.62 -6.29 -9.82
N PHE A 158 1.06 -5.04 -9.65
CA PHE A 158 0.86 -3.97 -10.62
C PHE A 158 2.20 -3.51 -11.20
N PHE A 159 2.26 -3.47 -12.52
CA PHE A 159 3.40 -2.96 -13.28
C PHE A 159 2.89 -1.87 -14.21
N PHE A 160 3.38 -0.66 -14.06
CA PHE A 160 2.99 0.46 -14.88
C PHE A 160 4.06 0.74 -15.93
N ALA A 161 3.65 0.99 -17.17
CA ALA A 161 4.57 1.36 -18.22
C ALA A 161 5.25 2.70 -17.88
N PRO A 162 6.55 2.85 -18.13
CA PRO A 162 7.20 4.13 -17.96
C PRO A 162 6.60 5.16 -18.91
N LYS A 163 6.60 6.43 -18.50
CA LYS A 163 6.21 7.53 -19.37
C LYS A 163 7.21 7.58 -20.55
N LYS A 164 6.69 7.47 -21.76
CA LYS A 164 7.48 7.74 -22.98
C LYS A 164 7.75 9.23 -23.11
#